data_44425f1acae8a44c2ae6e0e1af828013
#
_entry.id   44425f1acae8a44c2ae6e0e1af828013
#
_cell.length_a   1.000
_cell.length_b   1.000
_cell.length_c   1.000
_cell.angle_alpha   90.00
_cell.angle_beta   90.00
_cell.angle_gamma   90.00
#
_symmetry.space_group_name_H-M   'P 1'
#
loop_
_entity.id
_entity.type
_entity.pdbx_description
1 polymer ?
#
loop_
_entity_poly.entity_id
_entity_poly.type
_entity_poly.pdbx_seq_one_letter_code
_entity_poly.pdbx_strand_id
1 'polypeptide(L)'
;MTMPTTQTAIAIEEDRKESRLSIPKRFLAGLDPEWVNLWERHGSSMVRADEVSLEEFRKSPAAYSFTFPTCPGPPVFHVEDIEIPVSQPAGKILIRVYTPGGPGPFPVHLNFHGGGWVLGNLNSEAAWCRHMCNKAQIKVIDVDYRLAPEFPYPTSIYDSWDAVKWIIANASRLNIDSSSVSIGGLSAGGQMTAVLGHFARDAGIDLKLQLIIVPATDMRYCLRTRELSKATCPYESVLLYHDAPWGPLGREQWFLKYWLGDDDDVQESILTKDWICTPVLAPSFENLAKAHIITAEFDLERDEGEFYGLLMQNAGNDVTMKRYPGMPHAFAHYNHPERGLSQSFVYIEDTSRLLREVHFGKRGE
;
A
#
# COMPACT_ATOMS: atom_id res chain seq x y z
N MET A 1 29.34 -39.99 -31.86
CA MET A 1 28.74 -39.02 -30.96
C MET A 1 29.55 -37.72 -31.06
N THR A 2 29.08 -36.82 -31.90
CA THR A 2 29.74 -35.54 -32.17
C THR A 2 29.19 -34.51 -31.20
N MET A 3 30.06 -33.87 -30.45
CA MET A 3 29.75 -32.75 -29.55
C MET A 3 29.27 -31.56 -30.39
N PRO A 4 28.22 -30.79 -29.95
CA PRO A 4 27.82 -29.58 -30.65
C PRO A 4 28.91 -28.53 -30.49
N THR A 5 29.23 -27.88 -31.59
CA THR A 5 30.28 -26.86 -31.71
C THR A 5 29.89 -25.57 -31.01
N THR A 6 30.88 -24.88 -30.46
CA THR A 6 30.85 -23.61 -29.70
C THR A 6 30.10 -22.46 -30.42
N GLN A 7 29.78 -22.58 -31.69
CA GLN A 7 29.03 -21.60 -32.49
C GLN A 7 27.54 -21.59 -32.19
N THR A 8 26.95 -22.68 -31.67
CA THR A 8 25.51 -22.75 -31.35
C THR A 8 25.17 -22.07 -30.02
N ALA A 9 26.15 -21.95 -29.13
CA ALA A 9 25.99 -21.28 -27.84
C ALA A 9 26.03 -19.74 -27.97
N ILE A 10 26.78 -19.21 -28.93
CA ILE A 10 26.90 -17.75 -29.17
C ILE A 10 25.67 -17.20 -29.89
N ALA A 11 25.01 -17.98 -30.74
CA ALA A 11 23.80 -17.56 -31.45
C ALA A 11 22.53 -17.51 -30.58
N ILE A 12 22.55 -18.08 -29.36
CA ILE A 12 21.45 -18.03 -28.42
C ILE A 12 21.51 -16.76 -27.56
N GLU A 13 22.66 -16.09 -27.50
CA GLU A 13 22.87 -14.86 -26.70
C GLU A 13 22.52 -13.57 -27.46
N GLU A 14 22.44 -13.59 -28.80
CA GLU A 14 22.21 -12.39 -29.63
C GLU A 14 20.73 -12.11 -29.97
N ASP A 15 19.79 -12.98 -29.64
CA ASP A 15 18.35 -12.79 -29.96
C ASP A 15 17.47 -12.55 -28.73
N ARG A 16 18.05 -12.09 -27.61
CA ARG A 16 17.26 -11.40 -26.59
C ARG A 16 16.90 -10.02 -27.14
N LYS A 17 15.76 -9.91 -27.82
CA LYS A 17 15.08 -8.62 -27.98
C LYS A 17 15.12 -7.92 -26.64
N GLU A 18 15.77 -6.75 -26.57
CA GLU A 18 15.70 -5.92 -25.37
C GLU A 18 14.23 -5.80 -24.98
N SER A 19 13.89 -6.34 -23.85
CA SER A 19 12.53 -6.33 -23.37
C SER A 19 12.13 -4.88 -23.12
N ARG A 20 10.91 -4.52 -23.44
CA ARG A 20 10.39 -3.14 -23.42
C ARG A 20 10.65 -2.42 -22.09
N LEU A 21 10.58 -3.15 -20.97
CA LEU A 21 10.78 -2.64 -19.61
C LEU A 21 11.96 -3.36 -18.95
N SER A 22 13.10 -3.46 -19.63
CA SER A 22 14.31 -4.06 -19.06
C SER A 22 14.78 -3.28 -17.83
N ILE A 23 15.31 -3.99 -16.83
CA ILE A 23 15.86 -3.36 -15.63
C ILE A 23 17.15 -2.61 -16.00
N PRO A 24 17.22 -1.28 -15.77
CA PRO A 24 18.45 -0.53 -15.96
C PRO A 24 19.59 -1.11 -15.12
N LYS A 25 20.79 -1.25 -15.71
CA LYS A 25 21.97 -1.85 -15.05
C LYS A 25 22.30 -1.24 -13.68
N ARG A 26 22.02 0.06 -13.50
CA ARG A 26 22.27 0.76 -12.23
C ARG A 26 21.46 0.21 -11.05
N PHE A 27 20.34 -0.49 -11.30
CA PHE A 27 19.50 -1.06 -10.26
C PHE A 27 19.86 -2.51 -9.91
N LEU A 28 20.49 -3.25 -10.85
CA LEU A 28 20.73 -4.68 -10.68
C LEU A 28 21.57 -5.03 -9.45
N ALA A 29 22.51 -4.16 -9.07
CA ALA A 29 23.42 -4.43 -7.96
C ALA A 29 22.75 -4.45 -6.57
N GLY A 30 21.57 -3.84 -6.43
CA GLY A 30 20.90 -3.74 -5.13
C GLY A 30 19.52 -4.40 -5.10
N LEU A 31 18.93 -4.70 -6.26
CA LEU A 31 17.66 -5.41 -6.33
C LEU A 31 17.80 -6.86 -5.87
N ASP A 32 16.77 -7.34 -5.19
CA ASP A 32 16.68 -8.74 -4.80
C ASP A 32 16.65 -9.66 -6.03
N PRO A 33 17.47 -10.72 -6.08
CA PRO A 33 17.53 -11.64 -7.24
C PRO A 33 16.19 -12.34 -7.55
N GLU A 34 15.36 -12.63 -6.54
CA GLU A 34 14.03 -13.20 -6.77
C GLU A 34 13.13 -12.18 -7.49
N TRP A 35 13.21 -10.90 -7.10
CA TRP A 35 12.50 -9.82 -7.78
C TRP A 35 12.97 -9.64 -9.22
N VAL A 36 14.28 -9.58 -9.45
CA VAL A 36 14.85 -9.47 -10.81
C VAL A 36 14.33 -10.59 -11.71
N ASN A 37 14.40 -11.83 -11.22
CA ASN A 37 13.94 -13.00 -11.96
C ASN A 37 12.41 -12.95 -12.24
N LEU A 38 11.63 -12.52 -11.26
CA LEU A 38 10.18 -12.35 -11.40
C LEU A 38 9.83 -11.28 -12.43
N TRP A 39 10.52 -10.14 -12.37
CA TRP A 39 10.34 -9.05 -13.33
C TRP A 39 10.73 -9.43 -14.75
N GLU A 40 11.88 -10.06 -14.96
CA GLU A 40 12.34 -10.51 -16.28
C GLU A 40 11.35 -11.48 -16.93
N ARG A 41 10.73 -12.35 -16.13
CA ARG A 41 9.78 -13.35 -16.64
C ARG A 41 8.39 -12.78 -16.94
N HIS A 42 7.92 -11.81 -16.19
CA HIS A 42 6.52 -11.39 -16.21
C HIS A 42 6.30 -9.89 -16.41
N GLY A 43 7.16 -9.04 -15.85
CA GLY A 43 7.01 -7.58 -15.87
C GLY A 43 7.61 -6.91 -17.09
N SER A 44 8.74 -7.43 -17.56
CA SER A 44 9.57 -6.75 -18.56
C SER A 44 8.92 -6.57 -19.94
N SER A 45 7.95 -7.38 -20.30
CA SER A 45 7.23 -7.31 -21.60
C SER A 45 5.85 -6.66 -21.49
N MET A 46 5.43 -6.25 -20.30
CA MET A 46 4.09 -5.71 -20.07
C MET A 46 3.90 -4.31 -20.63
N VAL A 47 2.64 -3.96 -20.86
CA VAL A 47 2.17 -2.57 -20.94
C VAL A 47 1.74 -2.17 -19.52
N ARG A 48 2.28 -1.08 -18.99
CA ARG A 48 1.92 -0.64 -17.64
C ARG A 48 0.55 0.05 -17.63
N ALA A 49 -0.09 0.06 -16.46
CA ALA A 49 -1.38 0.71 -16.26
C ALA A 49 -1.37 2.21 -16.65
N ASP A 50 -0.28 2.92 -16.39
CA ASP A 50 -0.11 4.34 -16.72
C ASP A 50 0.08 4.62 -18.22
N GLU A 51 0.26 3.59 -19.04
CA GLU A 51 0.41 3.72 -20.50
C GLU A 51 -0.90 3.54 -21.25
N VAL A 52 -2.00 3.27 -20.55
CA VAL A 52 -3.34 3.10 -21.10
C VAL A 52 -4.34 3.98 -20.35
N SER A 53 -5.52 4.16 -20.93
CA SER A 53 -6.61 4.83 -20.21
C SER A 53 -7.12 3.96 -19.06
N LEU A 54 -7.70 4.60 -18.04
CA LEU A 54 -8.33 3.86 -16.92
C LEU A 54 -9.47 2.94 -17.42
N GLU A 55 -10.21 3.38 -18.44
CA GLU A 55 -11.27 2.56 -19.05
C GLU A 55 -10.69 1.27 -19.66
N GLU A 56 -9.58 1.37 -20.38
CA GLU A 56 -8.90 0.21 -20.96
C GLU A 56 -8.33 -0.70 -19.86
N PHE A 57 -7.66 -0.13 -18.86
CA PHE A 57 -7.19 -0.89 -17.71
C PHE A 57 -8.32 -1.69 -17.04
N ARG A 58 -9.46 -1.05 -16.76
CA ARG A 58 -10.62 -1.66 -16.07
C ARG A 58 -11.29 -2.78 -16.87
N LYS A 59 -11.17 -2.78 -18.21
CA LYS A 59 -11.69 -3.88 -19.05
C LYS A 59 -10.90 -5.17 -18.82
N SER A 60 -9.59 -5.08 -18.60
CA SER A 60 -8.70 -6.24 -18.51
C SER A 60 -7.53 -5.99 -17.53
N PRO A 61 -7.77 -5.81 -16.22
CA PRO A 61 -6.72 -5.45 -15.26
C PRO A 61 -5.54 -6.42 -15.25
N ALA A 62 -5.79 -7.71 -15.45
CA ALA A 62 -4.76 -8.75 -15.50
C ALA A 62 -3.78 -8.61 -16.69
N ALA A 63 -4.14 -7.87 -17.74
CA ALA A 63 -3.25 -7.61 -18.87
C ALA A 63 -2.20 -6.52 -18.56
N TYR A 64 -2.45 -5.70 -17.54
CA TYR A 64 -1.67 -4.52 -17.16
C TYR A 64 -1.07 -4.65 -15.75
N SER A 65 -1.20 -5.80 -15.13
CA SER A 65 -0.65 -6.11 -13.82
C SER A 65 -0.10 -7.53 -13.83
N PHE A 66 1.16 -7.68 -13.47
CA PHE A 66 1.74 -9.01 -13.33
C PHE A 66 1.67 -9.57 -11.91
N THR A 67 0.91 -8.94 -11.03
CA THR A 67 0.48 -9.57 -9.81
C THR A 67 -0.26 -10.86 -10.20
N PHE A 68 0.25 -11.97 -9.75
CA PHE A 68 -0.35 -13.28 -10.04
C PHE A 68 -1.83 -13.27 -9.67
N PRO A 69 -2.64 -14.16 -10.31
CA PRO A 69 -4.02 -14.34 -9.91
C PRO A 69 -4.05 -14.45 -8.39
N THR A 70 -4.89 -13.64 -7.78
CA THR A 70 -4.98 -13.47 -6.35
C THR A 70 -4.95 -14.81 -5.63
N CYS A 71 -3.88 -15.07 -4.88
CA CYS A 71 -3.88 -16.16 -3.94
C CYS A 71 -4.95 -15.83 -2.89
N PRO A 72 -5.95 -16.70 -2.67
CA PRO A 72 -7.00 -16.39 -1.69
C PRO A 72 -6.50 -16.34 -0.26
N GLY A 73 -5.24 -16.73 -0.02
CA GLY A 73 -4.68 -16.88 1.33
C GLY A 73 -5.24 -18.09 2.09
N PRO A 74 -4.84 -18.29 3.35
CA PRO A 74 -5.29 -19.41 4.15
C PRO A 74 -6.79 -19.28 4.51
N PRO A 75 -7.49 -20.40 4.76
CA PRO A 75 -8.86 -20.35 5.25
C PRO A 75 -8.91 -19.68 6.62
N VAL A 76 -9.98 -18.93 6.89
CA VAL A 76 -10.32 -18.37 8.19
C VAL A 76 -11.66 -18.93 8.66
N PHE A 77 -11.99 -18.76 9.95
CA PHE A 77 -13.20 -19.33 10.51
C PHE A 77 -14.47 -18.84 9.81
N HIS A 78 -14.57 -17.51 9.58
CA HIS A 78 -15.71 -16.91 8.88
C HIS A 78 -15.28 -15.67 8.10
N VAL A 79 -15.96 -15.43 6.97
CA VAL A 79 -15.84 -14.21 6.16
C VAL A 79 -17.23 -13.75 5.79
N GLU A 80 -17.51 -12.47 5.97
CA GLU A 80 -18.76 -11.86 5.57
C GLU A 80 -18.54 -10.46 5.01
N ASP A 81 -19.35 -10.07 4.02
CA ASP A 81 -19.40 -8.72 3.48
C ASP A 81 -20.61 -8.00 4.05
N ILE A 82 -20.38 -6.79 4.58
CA ILE A 82 -21.40 -5.97 5.22
C ILE A 82 -21.46 -4.61 4.52
N GLU A 83 -22.67 -4.19 4.12
CA GLU A 83 -22.88 -2.86 3.59
C GLU A 83 -23.05 -1.87 4.76
N ILE A 84 -22.30 -0.76 4.72
CA ILE A 84 -22.32 0.29 5.73
C ILE A 84 -22.59 1.65 5.10
N PRO A 85 -23.27 2.59 5.82
CA PRO A 85 -23.48 3.94 5.33
C PRO A 85 -22.19 4.77 5.41
N VAL A 86 -22.04 5.70 4.44
CA VAL A 86 -21.01 6.74 4.41
C VAL A 86 -21.64 8.10 4.13
N SER A 87 -20.98 9.19 4.52
CA SER A 87 -21.62 10.50 4.62
C SER A 87 -21.15 11.54 3.59
N GLN A 88 -19.96 11.40 3.00
CA GLN A 88 -19.33 12.45 2.19
C GLN A 88 -18.74 11.94 0.87
N PRO A 89 -19.51 11.94 -0.23
CA PRO A 89 -20.97 12.15 -0.32
C PRO A 89 -21.76 10.99 0.29
N ALA A 90 -22.99 11.24 0.72
CA ALA A 90 -23.83 10.19 1.29
C ALA A 90 -23.98 9.00 0.33
N GLY A 91 -23.88 7.79 0.88
CA GLY A 91 -23.93 6.56 0.11
C GLY A 91 -23.69 5.34 0.98
N LYS A 92 -23.24 4.28 0.35
CA LYS A 92 -22.89 3.03 1.02
C LYS A 92 -21.61 2.46 0.43
N ILE A 93 -20.85 1.76 1.27
CA ILE A 93 -19.67 0.99 0.88
C ILE A 93 -19.76 -0.41 1.50
N LEU A 94 -18.93 -1.35 1.00
CA LEU A 94 -18.77 -2.66 1.60
C LEU A 94 -17.58 -2.67 2.55
N ILE A 95 -17.70 -3.43 3.63
CA ILE A 95 -16.58 -3.90 4.43
C ILE A 95 -16.57 -5.42 4.42
N ARG A 96 -15.39 -6.03 4.36
CA ARG A 96 -15.23 -7.48 4.49
C ARG A 96 -14.61 -7.82 5.82
N VAL A 97 -15.34 -8.61 6.61
CA VAL A 97 -14.94 -9.00 7.96
C VAL A 97 -14.38 -10.41 7.95
N TYR A 98 -13.10 -10.55 8.27
CA TYR A 98 -12.43 -11.83 8.47
C TYR A 98 -12.40 -12.13 9.96
N THR A 99 -12.97 -13.28 10.36
CA THR A 99 -13.11 -13.66 11.76
C THR A 99 -12.25 -14.89 12.07
N PRO A 100 -11.40 -14.87 13.12
CA PRO A 100 -10.67 -16.04 13.58
C PRO A 100 -11.57 -16.96 14.39
N GLY A 101 -11.13 -18.20 14.67
CA GLY A 101 -11.84 -19.10 15.57
C GLY A 101 -11.81 -18.62 17.02
N GLY A 102 -12.88 -18.91 17.78
CA GLY A 102 -12.99 -18.58 19.18
C GLY A 102 -14.22 -17.74 19.54
N PRO A 103 -14.42 -17.42 20.82
CA PRO A 103 -15.65 -16.77 21.28
C PRO A 103 -15.66 -15.24 21.14
N GLY A 104 -14.50 -14.57 21.07
CA GLY A 104 -14.41 -13.11 21.13
C GLY A 104 -14.76 -12.52 22.50
N PRO A 105 -14.98 -11.21 22.67
CA PRO A 105 -14.79 -10.19 21.61
C PRO A 105 -13.32 -10.12 21.15
N PHE A 106 -13.13 -9.91 19.86
CA PHE A 106 -11.80 -9.92 19.25
C PHE A 106 -11.22 -8.51 19.16
N PRO A 107 -9.93 -8.30 19.35
CA PRO A 107 -9.24 -7.13 18.82
C PRO A 107 -9.47 -7.02 17.32
N VAL A 108 -9.35 -5.80 16.77
CA VAL A 108 -9.63 -5.55 15.35
C VAL A 108 -8.55 -4.72 14.68
N HIS A 109 -8.22 -5.11 13.45
CA HIS A 109 -7.41 -4.32 12.53
C HIS A 109 -8.25 -3.94 11.31
N LEU A 110 -8.30 -2.64 10.99
CA LEU A 110 -8.94 -2.15 9.78
C LEU A 110 -7.87 -1.96 8.71
N ASN A 111 -8.11 -2.55 7.54
CA ASN A 111 -7.21 -2.45 6.38
C ASN A 111 -7.80 -1.55 5.31
N PHE A 112 -6.96 -0.69 4.72
CA PHE A 112 -7.28 0.15 3.57
C PHE A 112 -6.35 -0.25 2.43
N HIS A 113 -6.93 -0.83 1.36
CA HIS A 113 -6.13 -1.37 0.26
C HIS A 113 -5.36 -0.30 -0.51
N GLY A 114 -4.29 -0.72 -1.19
CA GLY A 114 -3.54 0.12 -2.11
C GLY A 114 -4.25 0.29 -3.46
N GLY A 115 -3.61 1.07 -4.36
CA GLY A 115 -4.12 1.27 -5.72
C GLY A 115 -4.29 2.73 -6.14
N GLY A 116 -3.55 3.66 -5.53
CA GLY A 116 -3.51 5.07 -5.92
C GLY A 116 -4.88 5.75 -5.89
N TRP A 117 -5.78 5.35 -4.98
CA TRP A 117 -7.16 5.86 -4.82
C TRP A 117 -8.08 5.64 -6.03
N VAL A 118 -7.58 4.95 -7.07
CA VAL A 118 -8.22 4.75 -8.39
C VAL A 118 -8.49 3.28 -8.69
N LEU A 119 -7.66 2.40 -8.15
CA LEU A 119 -7.67 0.96 -8.35
C LEU A 119 -7.83 0.22 -7.04
N GLY A 120 -8.12 -1.07 -7.12
CA GLY A 120 -8.24 -1.94 -5.96
C GLY A 120 -9.68 -2.29 -5.60
N ASN A 121 -9.84 -3.23 -4.70
CA ASN A 121 -11.10 -3.69 -4.12
C ASN A 121 -10.80 -4.69 -2.98
N LEU A 122 -11.82 -5.26 -2.35
CA LEU A 122 -11.72 -6.26 -1.26
C LEU A 122 -10.91 -7.54 -1.60
N ASN A 123 -10.50 -7.74 -2.84
CA ASN A 123 -9.65 -8.88 -3.20
C ASN A 123 -8.17 -8.50 -3.32
N SER A 124 -7.84 -7.22 -3.32
CA SER A 124 -6.47 -6.73 -3.52
C SER A 124 -5.50 -7.26 -2.47
N GLU A 125 -5.91 -7.26 -1.21
CA GLU A 125 -5.09 -7.67 -0.06
C GLU A 125 -5.73 -8.82 0.74
N ALA A 126 -6.71 -9.52 0.15
CA ALA A 126 -7.46 -10.59 0.81
C ALA A 126 -6.57 -11.69 1.41
N ALA A 127 -5.47 -12.06 0.73
CA ALA A 127 -4.53 -13.04 1.24
C ALA A 127 -3.83 -12.55 2.52
N TRP A 128 -3.36 -11.31 2.51
CA TRP A 128 -2.74 -10.68 3.68
C TRP A 128 -3.74 -10.59 4.85
N CYS A 129 -4.97 -10.12 4.61
CA CYS A 129 -6.02 -10.03 5.63
C CYS A 129 -6.28 -11.39 6.29
N ARG A 130 -6.33 -12.46 5.51
CA ARG A 130 -6.51 -13.84 6.03
C ARG A 130 -5.31 -14.32 6.85
N HIS A 131 -4.09 -14.00 6.39
CA HIS A 131 -2.88 -14.30 7.17
C HIS A 131 -2.88 -13.57 8.51
N MET A 132 -3.23 -12.27 8.54
CA MET A 132 -3.32 -11.50 9.78
C MET A 132 -4.37 -12.06 10.71
N CYS A 133 -5.57 -12.33 10.19
CA CYS A 133 -6.65 -12.94 10.97
C CYS A 133 -6.21 -14.24 11.64
N ASN A 134 -5.57 -15.15 10.89
CA ASN A 134 -5.13 -16.44 11.42
C ASN A 134 -3.93 -16.36 12.34
N LYS A 135 -2.89 -15.59 11.96
CA LYS A 135 -1.62 -15.59 12.70
C LYS A 135 -1.68 -14.70 13.94
N ALA A 136 -2.30 -13.52 13.84
CA ALA A 136 -2.46 -12.62 14.95
C ALA A 136 -3.66 -12.99 15.86
N GLN A 137 -4.61 -13.80 15.37
CA GLN A 137 -5.84 -14.18 16.09
C GLN A 137 -6.71 -12.95 16.43
N ILE A 138 -6.84 -12.04 15.48
CA ILE A 138 -7.65 -10.82 15.54
C ILE A 138 -8.68 -10.83 14.42
N LYS A 139 -9.75 -10.05 14.55
CA LYS A 139 -10.56 -9.71 13.38
C LYS A 139 -9.82 -8.76 12.48
N VAL A 140 -9.94 -8.98 11.17
CA VAL A 140 -9.48 -8.02 10.16
C VAL A 140 -10.69 -7.55 9.39
N ILE A 141 -10.81 -6.25 9.20
CA ILE A 141 -11.90 -5.63 8.44
C ILE A 141 -11.27 -4.84 7.29
N ASP A 142 -11.51 -5.33 6.07
CA ASP A 142 -11.03 -4.67 4.85
C ASP A 142 -12.13 -3.73 4.33
N VAL A 143 -11.76 -2.52 3.96
CA VAL A 143 -12.69 -1.43 3.61
C VAL A 143 -12.65 -1.17 2.10
N ASP A 144 -13.80 -1.35 1.43
CA ASP A 144 -14.00 -1.09 0.00
C ASP A 144 -14.41 0.37 -0.21
N TYR A 145 -13.51 1.30 0.06
CA TYR A 145 -13.75 2.73 -0.10
C TYR A 145 -13.96 3.08 -1.58
N ARG A 146 -14.77 4.09 -1.87
CA ARG A 146 -15.10 4.51 -3.23
C ARG A 146 -13.90 5.13 -3.94
N LEU A 147 -13.75 4.78 -5.22
CA LEU A 147 -12.59 5.10 -6.03
C LEU A 147 -12.85 6.28 -6.97
N ALA A 148 -11.79 7.01 -7.26
CA ALA A 148 -11.74 8.00 -8.33
C ALA A 148 -11.69 7.31 -9.72
N PRO A 149 -12.13 7.99 -10.79
CA PRO A 149 -12.64 9.37 -10.84
C PRO A 149 -14.12 9.53 -10.48
N GLU A 150 -14.87 8.43 -10.31
CA GLU A 150 -16.31 8.48 -9.97
C GLU A 150 -16.54 9.17 -8.63
N PHE A 151 -15.62 8.97 -7.70
CA PHE A 151 -15.59 9.57 -6.38
C PHE A 151 -14.20 10.17 -6.13
N PRO A 152 -13.95 11.40 -6.64
CA PRO A 152 -12.63 12.03 -6.55
C PRO A 152 -12.27 12.40 -5.10
N TYR A 153 -11.04 12.90 -4.93
CA TYR A 153 -10.57 13.47 -3.66
C TYR A 153 -11.60 14.45 -3.05
N PRO A 154 -11.85 14.38 -1.76
CA PRO A 154 -11.27 13.50 -0.73
C PRO A 154 -12.16 12.31 -0.33
N THR A 155 -13.04 11.82 -1.22
CA THR A 155 -14.08 10.83 -0.92
C THR A 155 -13.55 9.57 -0.24
N SER A 156 -12.49 8.95 -0.78
CA SER A 156 -11.90 7.71 -0.24
C SER A 156 -11.48 7.83 1.22
N ILE A 157 -10.96 9.00 1.60
CA ILE A 157 -10.51 9.29 2.97
C ILE A 157 -11.70 9.39 3.92
N TYR A 158 -12.76 10.09 3.52
CA TYR A 158 -13.97 10.21 4.36
C TYR A 158 -14.75 8.91 4.43
N ASP A 159 -14.82 8.12 3.36
CA ASP A 159 -15.38 6.77 3.40
C ASP A 159 -14.67 5.88 4.42
N SER A 160 -13.35 5.92 4.40
CA SER A 160 -12.49 5.17 5.33
C SER A 160 -12.68 5.66 6.77
N TRP A 161 -12.82 6.97 6.97
CA TRP A 161 -13.11 7.53 8.28
C TRP A 161 -14.50 7.15 8.79
N ASP A 162 -15.51 7.18 7.94
CA ASP A 162 -16.86 6.74 8.28
C ASP A 162 -16.87 5.25 8.63
N ALA A 163 -16.10 4.42 7.94
CA ALA A 163 -15.92 3.01 8.27
C ALA A 163 -15.32 2.83 9.67
N VAL A 164 -14.24 3.55 10.02
CA VAL A 164 -13.64 3.51 11.38
C VAL A 164 -14.69 3.82 12.44
N LYS A 165 -15.41 4.93 12.29
CA LYS A 165 -16.46 5.34 13.25
C LYS A 165 -17.59 4.32 13.36
N TRP A 166 -18.06 3.82 12.20
CA TRP A 166 -19.15 2.85 12.15
C TRP A 166 -18.76 1.53 12.81
N ILE A 167 -17.57 1.01 12.55
CA ILE A 167 -17.08 -0.24 13.12
C ILE A 167 -16.99 -0.14 14.65
N ILE A 168 -16.43 0.95 15.18
CA ILE A 168 -16.35 1.18 16.62
C ILE A 168 -17.75 1.30 17.25
N ALA A 169 -18.66 2.04 16.62
CA ALA A 169 -20.04 2.20 17.10
C ALA A 169 -20.84 0.88 17.06
N ASN A 170 -20.47 -0.08 16.20
CA ASN A 170 -21.11 -1.38 16.06
C ASN A 170 -20.31 -2.54 16.67
N ALA A 171 -19.41 -2.25 17.63
CA ALA A 171 -18.50 -3.23 18.21
C ALA A 171 -19.20 -4.48 18.73
N SER A 172 -20.31 -4.33 19.47
CA SER A 172 -21.09 -5.47 19.99
C SER A 172 -21.66 -6.35 18.88
N ARG A 173 -22.21 -5.73 17.82
CA ARG A 173 -22.74 -6.45 16.64
C ARG A 173 -21.66 -7.24 15.93
N LEU A 174 -20.45 -6.65 15.83
CA LEU A 174 -19.31 -7.25 15.15
C LEU A 174 -18.51 -8.20 16.06
N ASN A 175 -18.88 -8.33 17.33
CA ASN A 175 -18.13 -9.09 18.36
C ASN A 175 -16.63 -8.70 18.39
N ILE A 176 -16.36 -7.38 18.46
CA ILE A 176 -15.01 -6.82 18.58
C ILE A 176 -14.84 -6.06 19.90
N ASP A 177 -13.59 -6.00 20.36
CA ASP A 177 -13.17 -5.16 21.47
C ASP A 177 -12.83 -3.76 20.94
N SER A 178 -13.74 -2.79 21.15
CA SER A 178 -13.54 -1.39 20.72
C SER A 178 -12.41 -0.66 21.44
N SER A 179 -11.86 -1.23 22.53
CA SER A 179 -10.66 -0.70 23.20
C SER A 179 -9.35 -1.21 22.58
N SER A 180 -9.43 -2.14 21.62
CA SER A 180 -8.27 -2.78 20.98
C SER A 180 -8.39 -2.71 19.46
N VAL A 181 -8.29 -1.48 18.92
CA VAL A 181 -8.42 -1.15 17.50
C VAL A 181 -7.08 -0.73 16.93
N SER A 182 -6.71 -1.25 15.78
CA SER A 182 -5.59 -0.78 14.95
C SER A 182 -6.05 -0.50 13.53
N ILE A 183 -5.35 0.37 12.85
CA ILE A 183 -5.60 0.71 11.43
C ILE A 183 -4.33 0.50 10.62
N GLY A 184 -4.47 0.23 9.33
CA GLY A 184 -3.32 0.11 8.44
C GLY A 184 -3.73 0.07 6.98
N GLY A 185 -2.73 0.23 6.11
CA GLY A 185 -2.93 0.14 4.67
C GLY A 185 -1.64 0.32 3.90
N LEU A 186 -1.70 -0.02 2.62
CA LEU A 186 -0.58 -0.03 1.70
C LEU A 186 -0.72 1.10 0.67
N SER A 187 0.39 1.84 0.37
CA SER A 187 0.42 2.87 -0.67
C SER A 187 -0.62 3.98 -0.41
N ALA A 188 -1.59 4.18 -1.28
CA ALA A 188 -2.76 5.04 -1.03
C ALA A 188 -3.44 4.71 0.31
N GLY A 189 -3.58 3.41 0.67
CA GLY A 189 -4.09 2.98 1.96
C GLY A 189 -3.18 3.39 3.12
N GLY A 190 -1.86 3.41 2.89
CA GLY A 190 -0.86 3.92 3.84
C GLY A 190 -1.01 5.42 4.07
N GLN A 191 -1.22 6.19 3.00
CA GLN A 191 -1.53 7.62 3.08
C GLN A 191 -2.83 7.86 3.87
N MET A 192 -3.89 7.13 3.56
CA MET A 192 -5.15 7.22 4.31
C MET A 192 -4.93 6.86 5.78
N THR A 193 -4.17 5.81 6.08
CA THR A 193 -3.84 5.43 7.47
C THR A 193 -3.16 6.58 8.22
N ALA A 194 -2.21 7.26 7.59
CA ALA A 194 -1.55 8.43 8.17
C ALA A 194 -2.55 9.54 8.51
N VAL A 195 -3.43 9.90 7.57
CA VAL A 195 -4.49 10.90 7.80
C VAL A 195 -5.47 10.48 8.90
N LEU A 196 -5.94 9.23 8.86
CA LEU A 196 -6.90 8.70 9.81
C LEU A 196 -6.34 8.62 11.23
N GLY A 197 -5.02 8.48 11.39
CA GLY A 197 -4.36 8.59 12.68
C GLY A 197 -4.54 9.97 13.33
N HIS A 198 -4.46 11.06 12.53
CA HIS A 198 -4.75 12.41 12.99
C HIS A 198 -6.25 12.58 13.32
N PHE A 199 -7.14 12.08 12.45
CA PHE A 199 -8.59 12.14 12.71
C PHE A 199 -8.97 11.38 14.00
N ALA A 200 -8.36 10.22 14.25
CA ALA A 200 -8.61 9.43 15.45
C ALA A 200 -8.15 10.17 16.71
N ARG A 201 -6.95 10.75 16.70
CA ARG A 201 -6.46 11.61 17.80
C ARG A 201 -7.44 12.74 18.09
N ASP A 202 -7.84 13.48 17.06
CA ASP A 202 -8.70 14.67 17.20
C ASP A 202 -10.13 14.30 17.65
N ALA A 203 -10.58 13.09 17.32
CA ALA A 203 -11.85 12.53 17.78
C ALA A 203 -11.78 11.82 19.14
N GLY A 204 -10.60 11.72 19.76
CA GLY A 204 -10.41 10.99 21.03
C GLY A 204 -10.57 9.47 20.91
N ILE A 205 -10.31 8.91 19.71
CA ILE A 205 -10.30 7.46 19.47
C ILE A 205 -8.89 6.93 19.73
N ASP A 206 -8.76 6.05 20.73
CA ASP A 206 -7.50 5.42 21.11
C ASP A 206 -7.17 4.25 20.16
N LEU A 207 -6.25 4.47 19.24
CA LEU A 207 -5.73 3.42 18.36
C LEU A 207 -4.50 2.73 18.98
N LYS A 208 -4.45 1.40 18.90
CA LYS A 208 -3.29 0.62 19.34
C LYS A 208 -2.11 0.70 18.39
N LEU A 209 -2.37 0.88 17.10
CA LEU A 209 -1.32 0.94 16.06
C LEU A 209 -1.85 1.61 14.80
N GLN A 210 -0.96 2.37 14.16
CA GLN A 210 -1.01 2.75 12.75
C GLN A 210 0.03 1.93 11.99
N LEU A 211 -0.39 0.97 11.15
CA LEU A 211 0.49 0.18 10.29
C LEU A 211 0.54 0.83 8.90
N ILE A 212 1.56 1.63 8.65
CA ILE A 212 1.69 2.49 7.48
C ILE A 212 2.69 1.85 6.51
N ILE A 213 2.22 1.36 5.37
CA ILE A 213 3.02 0.51 4.47
C ILE A 213 3.23 1.22 3.14
N VAL A 214 4.49 1.44 2.74
CA VAL A 214 4.93 2.14 1.52
C VAL A 214 4.02 3.34 1.17
N PRO A 215 3.88 4.32 2.07
CA PRO A 215 2.83 5.33 2.00
C PRO A 215 3.19 6.50 1.08
N ALA A 216 2.21 6.99 0.32
CA ALA A 216 2.27 8.25 -0.44
C ALA A 216 1.99 9.45 0.48
N THR A 217 2.99 9.96 1.21
CA THR A 217 2.80 11.00 2.24
C THR A 217 3.15 12.43 1.80
N ASP A 218 3.86 12.55 0.67
CA ASP A 218 4.25 13.84 0.09
C ASP A 218 4.38 13.77 -1.43
N MET A 219 3.29 13.87 -2.13
CA MET A 219 3.22 13.77 -3.60
C MET A 219 3.53 15.09 -4.33
N ARG A 220 4.08 16.13 -3.65
CA ARG A 220 4.37 17.44 -4.27
C ARG A 220 5.41 17.37 -5.39
N TYR A 221 6.27 16.36 -5.40
CA TYR A 221 7.22 16.11 -6.48
C TYR A 221 6.57 15.58 -7.76
N CYS A 222 5.32 15.14 -7.69
CA CYS A 222 4.56 14.68 -8.86
C CYS A 222 3.97 15.81 -9.71
N LEU A 223 4.07 17.07 -9.24
CA LEU A 223 3.57 18.22 -10.00
C LEU A 223 4.24 18.30 -11.38
N ARG A 224 3.44 18.24 -12.44
CA ARG A 224 3.90 18.31 -13.84
C ARG A 224 4.49 19.67 -14.22
N THR A 225 4.13 20.71 -13.46
CA THR A 225 4.60 22.09 -13.64
C THR A 225 6.03 22.30 -13.14
N ARG A 226 6.61 21.33 -12.45
CA ARG A 226 7.94 21.43 -11.84
C ARG A 226 8.91 20.42 -12.44
N GLU A 227 10.07 20.90 -12.84
CA GLU A 227 11.18 20.02 -13.22
C GLU A 227 11.69 19.27 -11.99
N LEU A 228 11.84 17.94 -12.11
CA LEU A 228 12.39 17.13 -11.04
C LEU A 228 13.90 17.38 -10.89
N SER A 229 14.31 17.88 -9.74
CA SER A 229 15.70 18.15 -9.39
C SER A 229 15.91 18.15 -7.88
N LYS A 230 17.16 18.18 -7.43
CA LYS A 230 17.48 18.34 -5.99
C LYS A 230 16.97 19.64 -5.38
N ALA A 231 16.68 20.65 -6.20
CA ALA A 231 16.12 21.93 -5.74
C ALA A 231 14.60 21.87 -5.54
N THR A 232 13.91 20.98 -6.25
CA THR A 232 12.45 20.87 -6.26
C THR A 232 11.92 19.64 -5.53
N CYS A 233 12.78 18.63 -5.28
CA CYS A 233 12.43 17.42 -4.55
C CYS A 233 13.50 17.08 -3.51
N PRO A 234 13.14 17.00 -2.21
CA PRO A 234 14.11 16.71 -1.14
C PRO A 234 14.40 15.20 -1.02
N TYR A 235 13.66 14.34 -1.72
CA TYR A 235 13.70 12.88 -1.57
C TYR A 235 14.68 12.26 -2.57
N GLU A 236 15.73 11.63 -2.07
CA GLU A 236 16.72 10.95 -2.91
C GLU A 236 16.11 9.76 -3.66
N SER A 237 15.18 9.03 -3.02
CA SER A 237 14.49 7.90 -3.64
C SER A 237 13.73 8.31 -4.91
N VAL A 238 13.08 9.46 -4.90
CA VAL A 238 12.41 10.00 -6.10
C VAL A 238 13.42 10.27 -7.21
N LEU A 239 14.53 10.93 -6.87
CA LEU A 239 15.58 11.26 -7.85
C LEU A 239 16.27 10.01 -8.43
N LEU A 240 16.36 8.92 -7.66
CA LEU A 240 16.96 7.65 -8.08
C LEU A 240 16.00 6.79 -8.89
N TYR A 241 14.71 6.76 -8.52
CA TYR A 241 13.75 5.76 -9.02
C TYR A 241 12.62 6.32 -9.88
N HIS A 242 12.61 7.64 -10.21
CA HIS A 242 11.57 8.29 -11.01
C HIS A 242 11.30 7.63 -12.36
N ASP A 243 12.25 6.89 -12.92
CA ASP A 243 12.15 6.17 -14.18
C ASP A 243 12.23 4.64 -14.01
N ALA A 244 12.09 4.13 -12.78
CA ALA A 244 12.10 2.71 -12.52
C ALA A 244 10.94 2.02 -13.27
N PRO A 245 11.21 0.95 -14.05
CA PRO A 245 10.21 0.36 -14.94
C PRO A 245 9.01 -0.24 -14.19
N TRP A 246 9.15 -0.59 -12.92
CA TRP A 246 8.09 -1.15 -12.08
C TRP A 246 7.21 -0.10 -11.39
N GLY A 247 7.59 1.18 -11.41
CA GLY A 247 6.85 2.25 -10.76
C GLY A 247 7.47 3.62 -11.03
N PRO A 248 7.40 4.14 -12.28
CA PRO A 248 7.96 5.44 -12.62
C PRO A 248 7.09 6.58 -12.07
N LEU A 249 7.66 7.79 -11.98
CA LEU A 249 6.96 9.01 -11.60
C LEU A 249 5.69 9.25 -12.44
N GLY A 250 5.74 8.92 -13.72
CA GLY A 250 4.58 9.03 -14.63
C GLY A 250 3.37 8.21 -14.16
N ARG A 251 3.59 7.09 -13.46
CA ARG A 251 2.50 6.31 -12.86
C ARG A 251 1.83 7.05 -11.71
N GLU A 252 2.59 7.72 -10.87
CA GLU A 252 2.04 8.51 -9.78
C GLU A 252 1.25 9.72 -10.31
N GLN A 253 1.78 10.38 -11.36
CA GLN A 253 1.07 11.45 -12.06
C GLN A 253 -0.23 10.97 -12.70
N TRP A 254 -0.25 9.73 -13.22
CA TRP A 254 -1.44 9.10 -13.76
C TRP A 254 -2.50 8.88 -12.66
N PHE A 255 -2.14 8.43 -11.46
CA PHE A 255 -3.05 8.31 -10.33
C PHE A 255 -3.60 9.68 -9.90
N LEU A 256 -2.73 10.69 -9.74
CA LEU A 256 -3.14 12.03 -9.34
C LEU A 256 -4.12 12.66 -10.33
N LYS A 257 -3.92 12.44 -11.64
CA LYS A 257 -4.83 12.90 -12.67
C LYS A 257 -6.27 12.44 -12.45
N TYR A 258 -6.48 11.18 -12.06
CA TYR A 258 -7.81 10.64 -11.81
C TYR A 258 -8.33 10.99 -10.42
N TRP A 259 -7.46 11.08 -9.43
CA TRP A 259 -7.84 11.35 -8.05
C TRP A 259 -8.14 12.83 -7.78
N LEU A 260 -7.28 13.72 -8.27
CA LEU A 260 -7.37 15.18 -8.05
C LEU A 260 -7.97 15.94 -9.24
N GLY A 261 -8.12 15.31 -10.40
CA GLY A 261 -8.46 15.96 -11.67
C GLY A 261 -7.22 16.30 -12.50
N ASP A 262 -7.42 16.75 -13.75
CA ASP A 262 -6.35 16.98 -14.73
C ASP A 262 -5.91 18.47 -14.83
N ASP A 263 -6.36 19.31 -13.91
CA ASP A 263 -6.00 20.73 -13.82
C ASP A 263 -4.78 20.90 -12.92
N ASP A 264 -3.67 21.36 -13.49
CA ASP A 264 -2.39 21.51 -12.79
C ASP A 264 -2.46 22.54 -11.63
N ASP A 265 -3.21 23.63 -11.78
CA ASP A 265 -3.35 24.66 -10.74
C ASP A 265 -4.14 24.11 -9.54
N VAL A 266 -5.17 23.32 -9.82
CA VAL A 266 -5.96 22.63 -8.78
C VAL A 266 -5.09 21.60 -8.07
N GLN A 267 -4.36 20.76 -8.79
CA GLN A 267 -3.44 19.78 -8.20
C GLN A 267 -2.38 20.47 -7.33
N GLU A 268 -1.75 21.53 -7.83
CA GLU A 268 -0.75 22.28 -7.05
C GLU A 268 -1.35 22.87 -5.77
N SER A 269 -2.55 23.45 -5.85
CA SER A 269 -3.23 24.02 -4.68
C SER A 269 -3.53 22.95 -3.63
N ILE A 270 -4.04 21.78 -4.03
CA ILE A 270 -4.33 20.68 -3.10
C ILE A 270 -3.04 20.12 -2.51
N LEU A 271 -2.11 19.70 -3.34
CA LEU A 271 -0.87 19.05 -2.90
C LEU A 271 0.00 19.93 -1.99
N THR A 272 -0.04 21.27 -2.17
CA THR A 272 0.82 22.16 -1.40
C THR A 272 0.17 22.78 -0.16
N LYS A 273 -1.15 22.69 -0.01
CA LYS A 273 -1.88 23.36 1.07
C LYS A 273 -2.78 22.45 1.89
N ASP A 274 -3.20 21.31 1.33
CA ASP A 274 -4.13 20.41 2.02
C ASP A 274 -3.39 19.21 2.61
N TRP A 275 -3.24 19.22 3.94
CA TRP A 275 -2.57 18.15 4.66
C TRP A 275 -3.32 16.80 4.58
N ILE A 276 -4.61 16.79 4.31
CA ILE A 276 -5.36 15.55 4.11
C ILE A 276 -4.89 14.83 2.83
N CYS A 277 -4.50 15.59 1.81
CA CYS A 277 -3.85 15.05 0.62
C CYS A 277 -2.36 14.74 0.86
N THR A 278 -1.68 15.63 1.58
CA THR A 278 -0.22 15.62 1.81
C THR A 278 0.09 15.54 3.30
N PRO A 279 0.04 14.35 3.93
CA PRO A 279 0.13 14.18 5.39
C PRO A 279 1.37 14.80 6.05
N VAL A 280 2.49 14.95 5.35
CA VAL A 280 3.68 15.65 5.89
C VAL A 280 3.43 17.14 6.22
N LEU A 281 2.34 17.72 5.72
CA LEU A 281 1.91 19.09 6.00
C LEU A 281 0.94 19.20 7.19
N ALA A 282 0.67 18.09 7.90
CA ALA A 282 -0.25 18.11 9.03
C ALA A 282 0.15 19.17 10.06
N PRO A 283 -0.82 19.89 10.64
CA PRO A 283 -0.54 21.03 11.52
C PRO A 283 0.11 20.65 12.85
N SER A 284 -0.02 19.40 13.28
CA SER A 284 0.60 18.85 14.48
C SER A 284 0.74 17.34 14.38
N PHE A 285 1.91 16.85 14.77
CA PHE A 285 2.21 15.41 14.91
C PHE A 285 2.16 14.95 16.37
N GLU A 286 1.82 15.81 17.33
CA GLU A 286 1.77 15.46 18.74
C GLU A 286 0.64 14.47 19.04
N ASN A 287 0.88 13.59 20.02
CA ASN A 287 -0.10 12.66 20.57
C ASN A 287 -0.76 11.71 19.55
N LEU A 288 -0.06 11.38 18.48
CA LEU A 288 -0.49 10.34 17.56
C LEU A 288 -0.28 8.95 18.17
N ALA A 289 -1.14 8.02 17.80
CA ALA A 289 -1.01 6.64 18.22
C ALA A 289 0.33 6.04 17.74
N LYS A 290 0.79 4.99 18.42
CA LYS A 290 1.96 4.19 18.00
C LYS A 290 1.88 3.90 16.50
N ALA A 291 3.03 4.01 15.80
CA ALA A 291 3.11 3.71 14.38
C ALA A 291 4.23 2.71 14.06
N HIS A 292 3.97 1.89 13.04
CA HIS A 292 5.00 1.10 12.39
C HIS A 292 4.97 1.42 10.89
N ILE A 293 6.08 1.99 10.40
CA ILE A 293 6.20 2.40 9.01
C ILE A 293 7.08 1.40 8.26
N ILE A 294 6.56 0.87 7.18
CA ILE A 294 7.26 -0.06 6.30
C ILE A 294 7.53 0.63 4.98
N THR A 295 8.78 0.55 4.52
CA THR A 295 9.21 1.08 3.22
C THR A 295 9.91 -0.01 2.40
N ALA A 296 10.01 0.20 1.09
CA ALA A 296 10.74 -0.66 0.18
C ALA A 296 11.97 0.10 -0.36
N GLU A 297 13.11 -0.58 -0.48
CA GLU A 297 14.36 0.10 -0.83
C GLU A 297 14.33 0.74 -2.22
N PHE A 298 13.75 0.04 -3.21
CA PHE A 298 13.67 0.47 -4.61
C PHE A 298 12.31 1.09 -4.96
N ASP A 299 11.81 1.91 -4.03
CA ASP A 299 10.54 2.60 -4.13
C ASP A 299 10.76 4.12 -4.17
N LEU A 300 10.10 4.80 -5.08
CA LEU A 300 10.21 6.26 -5.15
C LEU A 300 9.57 6.94 -3.92
N GLU A 301 8.53 6.35 -3.31
CA GLU A 301 7.86 6.84 -2.11
C GLU A 301 8.61 6.52 -0.80
N ARG A 302 9.76 5.83 -0.86
CA ARG A 302 10.53 5.40 0.31
C ARG A 302 10.83 6.54 1.27
N ASP A 303 11.48 7.58 0.76
CA ASP A 303 12.04 8.65 1.62
C ASP A 303 10.96 9.56 2.19
N GLU A 304 9.85 9.78 1.50
CA GLU A 304 8.72 10.54 2.04
C GLU A 304 8.01 9.78 3.17
N GLY A 305 7.86 8.45 3.02
CA GLY A 305 7.30 7.62 4.09
C GLY A 305 8.18 7.61 5.33
N GLU A 306 9.51 7.50 5.16
CA GLU A 306 10.47 7.59 6.27
C GLU A 306 10.50 9.00 6.88
N PHE A 307 10.40 10.05 6.06
CA PHE A 307 10.31 11.43 6.53
C PHE A 307 9.06 11.66 7.37
N TYR A 308 7.89 11.13 6.97
CA TYR A 308 6.68 11.16 7.79
C TYR A 308 6.91 10.51 9.16
N GLY A 309 7.59 9.35 9.18
CA GLY A 309 7.98 8.69 10.42
C GLY A 309 8.88 9.54 11.32
N LEU A 310 9.84 10.24 10.73
CA LEU A 310 10.71 11.17 11.48
C LEU A 310 9.92 12.35 12.05
N LEU A 311 8.94 12.90 11.34
CA LEU A 311 8.06 13.96 11.87
C LEU A 311 7.29 13.46 13.10
N MET A 312 6.75 12.24 13.05
CA MET A 312 6.08 11.63 14.19
C MET A 312 7.04 11.40 15.37
N GLN A 313 8.26 10.86 15.13
CA GLN A 313 9.27 10.62 16.17
C GLN A 313 9.70 11.92 16.84
N ASN A 314 9.95 12.97 16.05
CA ASN A 314 10.36 14.30 16.55
C ASN A 314 9.28 14.95 17.42
N ALA A 315 8.01 14.59 17.21
CA ALA A 315 6.89 15.02 18.05
C ALA A 315 6.69 14.13 19.29
N GLY A 316 7.57 13.15 19.54
CA GLY A 316 7.57 12.32 20.75
C GLY A 316 6.71 11.07 20.68
N ASN A 317 6.21 10.67 19.52
CA ASN A 317 5.40 9.45 19.41
C ASN A 317 6.26 8.18 19.36
N ASP A 318 5.68 7.04 19.75
CA ASP A 318 6.29 5.71 19.61
C ASP A 318 6.21 5.24 18.16
N VAL A 319 7.31 5.38 17.43
CA VAL A 319 7.40 5.02 15.99
C VAL A 319 8.55 4.07 15.75
N THR A 320 8.25 2.99 15.07
CA THR A 320 9.25 2.06 14.53
C THR A 320 9.20 2.07 13.00
N MET A 321 10.36 1.89 12.35
CA MET A 321 10.45 1.86 10.89
C MET A 321 11.20 0.60 10.44
N LYS A 322 10.77 0.02 9.32
CA LYS A 322 11.46 -1.09 8.67
C LYS A 322 11.49 -0.89 7.15
N ARG A 323 12.69 -0.85 6.59
CA ARG A 323 12.91 -0.88 5.15
C ARG A 323 13.17 -2.32 4.70
N TYR A 324 12.48 -2.78 3.64
CA TYR A 324 12.71 -4.08 3.02
C TYR A 324 13.76 -3.94 1.92
N PRO A 325 14.94 -4.57 2.10
CA PRO A 325 16.06 -4.41 1.17
C PRO A 325 15.77 -5.08 -0.18
N GLY A 326 16.23 -4.48 -1.26
CA GLY A 326 16.09 -4.98 -2.62
C GLY A 326 14.67 -4.98 -3.19
N MET A 327 13.66 -4.51 -2.46
CA MET A 327 12.26 -4.60 -2.83
C MET A 327 11.72 -3.32 -3.47
N PRO A 328 10.83 -3.44 -4.48
CA PRO A 328 10.06 -2.33 -5.02
C PRO A 328 8.77 -2.09 -4.25
N HIS A 329 8.04 -1.01 -4.61
CA HIS A 329 6.82 -0.54 -3.98
C HIS A 329 5.79 -1.63 -3.61
N ALA A 330 5.37 -2.45 -4.57
CA ALA A 330 4.28 -3.42 -4.39
C ALA A 330 4.74 -4.81 -3.91
N PHE A 331 5.95 -4.95 -3.33
CA PHE A 331 6.51 -6.25 -2.96
C PHE A 331 5.57 -7.09 -2.08
N ALA A 332 4.78 -6.44 -1.23
CA ALA A 332 3.84 -7.09 -0.32
C ALA A 332 2.76 -7.94 -1.03
N HIS A 333 2.46 -7.63 -2.29
CA HIS A 333 1.45 -8.35 -3.07
C HIS A 333 1.95 -9.68 -3.67
N TYR A 334 3.27 -9.94 -3.69
CA TYR A 334 3.83 -11.16 -4.27
C TYR A 334 3.89 -12.30 -3.25
N ASN A 335 2.74 -12.66 -2.70
CA ASN A 335 2.61 -13.66 -1.64
C ASN A 335 2.01 -15.00 -2.10
N HIS A 336 2.12 -15.35 -3.39
CA HIS A 336 1.70 -16.64 -3.89
C HIS A 336 2.63 -17.75 -3.36
N PRO A 337 2.10 -18.87 -2.79
CA PRO A 337 2.92 -19.88 -2.13
C PRO A 337 4.05 -20.49 -2.98
N GLU A 338 3.82 -20.62 -4.30
CA GLU A 338 4.79 -21.26 -5.21
C GLU A 338 5.59 -20.25 -6.05
N ARG A 339 5.15 -19.01 -6.15
CA ARG A 339 5.67 -18.01 -7.08
C ARG A 339 5.84 -16.63 -6.46
N GLY A 340 5.70 -16.55 -5.15
CA GLY A 340 5.87 -15.31 -4.41
C GLY A 340 7.34 -15.02 -4.12
N LEU A 341 7.58 -13.85 -3.50
CA LEU A 341 8.90 -13.43 -3.04
C LEU A 341 9.10 -13.82 -1.59
N SER A 342 10.29 -14.31 -1.25
CA SER A 342 10.65 -14.62 0.15
C SER A 342 10.42 -13.43 1.08
N GLN A 343 10.74 -12.21 0.63
CA GLN A 343 10.52 -10.99 1.40
C GLN A 343 9.02 -10.67 1.65
N SER A 344 8.13 -11.08 0.73
CA SER A 344 6.68 -10.92 0.96
C SER A 344 6.17 -11.84 2.07
N PHE A 345 6.76 -13.04 2.22
CA PHE A 345 6.45 -13.92 3.35
C PHE A 345 7.07 -13.42 4.66
N VAL A 346 8.28 -12.87 4.64
CA VAL A 346 8.88 -12.20 5.79
C VAL A 346 7.99 -11.03 6.25
N TYR A 347 7.47 -10.24 5.31
CA TYR A 347 6.51 -9.17 5.61
C TYR A 347 5.23 -9.68 6.29
N ILE A 348 4.66 -10.79 5.83
CA ILE A 348 3.49 -11.43 6.47
C ILE A 348 3.81 -11.86 7.91
N GLU A 349 4.97 -12.50 8.14
CA GLU A 349 5.38 -12.92 9.49
C GLU A 349 5.60 -11.71 10.42
N ASP A 350 6.30 -10.70 9.94
CA ASP A 350 6.60 -9.50 10.73
C ASP A 350 5.32 -8.74 11.12
N THR A 351 4.43 -8.51 10.16
CA THR A 351 3.19 -7.75 10.40
C THR A 351 2.22 -8.53 11.28
N SER A 352 2.13 -9.85 11.10
CA SER A 352 1.28 -10.68 11.97
C SER A 352 1.79 -10.73 13.41
N ARG A 353 3.12 -10.84 13.60
CA ARG A 353 3.75 -10.79 14.92
C ARG A 353 3.50 -9.43 15.57
N LEU A 354 3.72 -8.33 14.85
CA LEU A 354 3.50 -6.97 15.33
C LEU A 354 2.05 -6.76 15.78
N LEU A 355 1.07 -7.11 14.94
CA LEU A 355 -0.35 -7.00 15.28
C LEU A 355 -0.70 -7.82 16.51
N ARG A 356 -0.18 -9.05 16.59
CA ARG A 356 -0.39 -9.88 17.77
C ARG A 356 0.19 -9.26 19.06
N GLU A 357 1.43 -8.75 18.99
CA GLU A 357 2.09 -8.13 20.14
C GLU A 357 1.38 -6.86 20.63
N VAL A 358 0.88 -6.06 19.69
CA VAL A 358 0.17 -4.81 20.00
C VAL A 358 -1.17 -5.07 20.68
N HIS A 359 -1.88 -6.11 20.27
CA HIS A 359 -3.21 -6.42 20.78
C HIS A 359 -3.20 -7.30 22.03
N PHE A 360 -2.20 -8.17 22.20
CA PHE A 360 -2.15 -9.16 23.30
C PHE A 360 -0.92 -9.05 24.20
N GLY A 361 0.01 -8.14 23.89
CA GLY A 361 1.31 -8.07 24.55
C GLY A 361 2.32 -9.08 24.00
N LYS A 362 3.60 -8.87 24.32
CA LYS A 362 4.65 -9.83 23.98
C LYS A 362 4.39 -11.13 24.73
N ARG A 363 4.47 -12.28 24.05
CA ARG A 363 4.52 -13.56 24.78
C ARG A 363 5.77 -13.52 25.64
N GLY A 364 5.61 -13.73 26.95
CA GLY A 364 6.75 -13.94 27.83
C GLY A 364 7.61 -15.08 27.27
N GLU A 365 8.90 -14.82 27.07
CA GLU A 365 9.91 -15.84 26.77
C GLU A 365 10.02 -16.82 27.94
#